data_29424b1ad8715a1dc65ea78f4dff9ae9
#
_entry.id   29424b1ad8715a1dc65ea78f4dff9ae9
#
_cell.length_a   1.000
_cell.length_b   1.000
_cell.length_c   1.000
_cell.angle_alpha   90.00
_cell.angle_beta   90.00
_cell.angle_gamma   90.00
#
_symmetry.space_group_name_H-M   'P 1'
#
loop_
_entity.id
_entity.type
_entity.pdbx_description
1 polymer ?
#
loop_
_entity_poly.entity_id
_entity_poly.type
_entity_poly.pdbx_seq_one_letter_code
_entity_poly.pdbx_strand_id
1 'polypeptide(L)'
;MNLNADEEEIVYRVVQEGMTNSVRHGHAIKIYVSIAQADNNLIIIIEDNGQGCKDVKPGFGIHHLTERIDLLQGKLRYYGDKGCALIVEIPMR
;
A
#
# COMPACT_ATOMS: atom_id res chain seq x y z
N MET A 1 -8.73 -16.63 3.93
CA MET A 1 -7.94 -16.11 2.78
C MET A 1 -6.64 -16.88 2.71
N ASN A 2 -6.41 -17.59 1.62
CA ASN A 2 -5.18 -18.35 1.41
C ASN A 2 -4.27 -17.61 0.44
N LEU A 3 -3.12 -17.19 0.92
CA LEU A 3 -2.14 -16.48 0.12
C LEU A 3 -0.96 -17.39 -0.19
N ASN A 4 -0.44 -17.30 -1.41
CA ASN A 4 0.82 -17.98 -1.74
C ASN A 4 2.01 -17.16 -1.19
N ALA A 5 3.22 -17.68 -1.35
CA ALA A 5 4.40 -17.04 -0.79
C ALA A 5 4.66 -15.63 -1.37
N ASP A 6 4.44 -15.46 -2.67
CA ASP A 6 4.62 -14.17 -3.32
C ASP A 6 3.59 -13.15 -2.83
N GLU A 7 2.35 -13.58 -2.64
CA GLU A 7 1.29 -12.73 -2.12
C GLU A 7 1.56 -12.32 -0.68
N GLU A 8 2.00 -13.25 0.15
CA GLU A 8 2.39 -12.94 1.54
C GLU A 8 3.52 -11.92 1.60
N GLU A 9 4.53 -12.09 0.76
CA GLU A 9 5.65 -11.15 0.71
C GLU A 9 5.19 -9.76 0.31
N ILE A 10 4.34 -9.64 -0.71
CA ILE A 10 3.89 -8.32 -1.16
C ILE A 10 3.01 -7.64 -0.11
N VAL A 11 2.15 -8.39 0.59
CA VAL A 11 1.37 -7.85 1.70
C VAL A 11 2.29 -7.25 2.77
N TYR A 12 3.30 -8.00 3.17
CA TYR A 12 4.26 -7.54 4.17
C TYR A 12 4.94 -6.24 3.74
N ARG A 13 5.42 -6.18 2.51
CA ARG A 13 6.12 -5.01 1.99
C ARG A 13 5.21 -3.79 1.84
N VAL A 14 3.99 -3.99 1.38
CA VAL A 14 3.01 -2.90 1.26
C VAL A 14 2.72 -2.30 2.63
N VAL A 15 2.45 -3.16 3.62
CA VAL A 15 2.14 -2.69 4.97
C VAL A 15 3.34 -1.97 5.57
N GLN A 16 4.53 -2.54 5.44
CA GLN A 16 5.75 -1.94 5.97
C GLN A 16 6.01 -0.56 5.35
N GLU A 17 5.95 -0.46 4.03
CA GLU A 17 6.22 0.79 3.32
C GLU A 17 5.15 1.84 3.61
N GLY A 18 3.88 1.43 3.61
CA GLY A 18 2.78 2.33 3.92
C GLY A 18 2.87 2.90 5.32
N MET A 19 3.16 2.06 6.31
CA MET A 19 3.32 2.51 7.69
C MET A 19 4.53 3.43 7.85
N THR A 20 5.65 3.08 7.24
CA THR A 20 6.86 3.90 7.29
C THR A 20 6.60 5.29 6.71
N ASN A 21 5.93 5.36 5.56
CA ASN A 21 5.61 6.63 4.93
C ASN A 21 4.64 7.46 5.77
N SER A 22 3.64 6.84 6.38
CA SER A 22 2.69 7.53 7.24
C SER A 22 3.39 8.17 8.43
N VAL A 23 4.33 7.47 9.04
CA VAL A 23 5.07 7.98 10.21
C VAL A 23 6.08 9.05 9.80
N ARG A 24 6.88 8.79 8.76
CA ARG A 24 7.98 9.69 8.38
C ARG A 24 7.53 10.97 7.70
N HIS A 25 6.55 10.85 6.81
CA HIS A 25 6.17 11.96 5.93
C HIS A 25 4.82 12.56 6.27
N GLY A 26 3.91 11.75 6.77
CA GLY A 26 2.56 12.19 7.07
C GLY A 26 2.35 12.68 8.50
N HIS A 27 3.29 12.40 9.41
CA HIS A 27 3.12 12.67 10.84
C HIS A 27 1.78 12.11 11.35
N ALA A 28 1.44 10.91 10.89
CA ALA A 28 0.15 10.31 11.23
C ALA A 28 0.10 9.92 12.70
N ILE A 29 -1.07 10.11 13.30
CA ILE A 29 -1.36 9.66 14.66
C ILE A 29 -2.08 8.30 14.59
N LYS A 30 -2.89 8.10 13.57
CA LYS A 30 -3.64 6.86 13.36
C LYS A 30 -3.38 6.31 11.98
N ILE A 31 -3.17 5.01 11.90
CA ILE A 31 -2.96 4.28 10.65
C ILE A 31 -3.95 3.12 10.63
N TYR A 32 -4.69 3.00 9.54
CA TYR A 32 -5.64 1.90 9.32
C TYR A 32 -5.12 1.00 8.23
N VAL A 33 -5.13 -0.30 8.49
CA VAL A 33 -4.70 -1.31 7.53
C VAL A 33 -5.87 -2.24 7.24
N SER A 34 -6.18 -2.43 5.97
CA SER A 34 -7.23 -3.34 5.54
C SER A 34 -6.66 -4.29 4.48
N ILE A 35 -6.91 -5.58 4.65
CA ILE A 35 -6.51 -6.60 3.69
C ILE A 35 -7.76 -7.42 3.39
N ALA A 36 -8.18 -7.44 2.12
CA ALA A 36 -9.41 -8.11 1.74
C ALA A 36 -9.24 -8.82 0.40
N GLN A 37 -10.11 -9.78 0.15
CA GLN A 37 -10.25 -10.44 -1.14
C GLN A 37 -11.61 -10.09 -1.72
N ALA A 38 -11.61 -9.57 -2.95
CA ALA A 38 -12.84 -9.24 -3.66
C ALA A 38 -12.68 -9.60 -5.14
N ASP A 39 -13.61 -10.36 -5.70
CA ASP A 39 -13.62 -10.72 -7.12
C ASP A 39 -12.29 -11.31 -7.60
N ASN A 40 -11.70 -12.17 -6.79
CA ASN A 40 -10.43 -12.81 -7.09
C ASN A 40 -9.23 -11.84 -7.12
N ASN A 41 -9.38 -10.70 -6.49
CA ASN A 41 -8.29 -9.73 -6.29
C ASN A 41 -7.98 -9.60 -4.81
N LEU A 42 -6.69 -9.46 -4.51
CA LEU A 42 -6.22 -9.10 -3.18
C LEU A 42 -6.15 -7.58 -3.12
N ILE A 43 -6.81 -6.98 -2.15
CA ILE A 43 -6.86 -5.53 -1.99
C ILE A 43 -6.26 -5.17 -0.65
N ILE A 44 -5.23 -4.33 -0.67
CA ILE A 44 -4.53 -3.87 0.51
C ILE A 44 -4.69 -2.35 0.58
N ILE A 45 -5.22 -1.86 1.69
CA ILE A 45 -5.44 -0.43 1.90
C ILE A 45 -4.73 0.00 3.16
N ILE A 46 -3.90 1.03 3.07
CA ILE A 46 -3.24 1.66 4.21
C ILE A 46 -3.68 3.12 4.22
N GLU A 47 -4.44 3.50 5.23
CA GLU A 47 -4.94 4.88 5.37
C GLU A 47 -4.37 5.51 6.63
N ASP A 48 -4.06 6.79 6.59
CA ASP A 48 -3.63 7.52 7.77
C ASP A 48 -4.34 8.86 7.87
N ASN A 49 -4.24 9.46 9.06
CA ASN A 49 -4.84 10.77 9.36
C ASN A 49 -3.77 11.86 9.45
N GLY A 50 -2.65 11.69 8.76
CA GLY A 50 -1.57 12.67 8.77
C GLY A 50 -1.81 13.84 7.83
N GLN A 51 -0.71 14.42 7.34
CA GLN A 51 -0.76 15.63 6.52
C GLN A 51 -1.13 15.38 5.06
N GLY A 52 -1.25 14.13 4.66
CA GLY A 52 -1.50 13.77 3.27
C GLY A 52 -0.24 13.41 2.53
N CYS A 53 -0.39 13.01 1.29
CA CYS A 53 0.73 12.56 0.46
C CYS A 53 0.77 13.23 -0.91
N LYS A 54 0.05 14.32 -1.09
CA LYS A 54 -0.06 15.01 -2.37
C LYS A 54 1.28 15.49 -2.92
N ASP A 55 2.13 16.00 -2.04
CA ASP A 55 3.43 16.53 -2.43
C ASP A 55 4.60 15.60 -2.11
N VAL A 56 4.30 14.39 -1.65
CA VAL A 56 5.33 13.42 -1.32
C VAL A 56 5.79 12.74 -2.60
N LYS A 57 7.06 12.92 -2.93
CA LYS A 57 7.64 12.18 -4.05
C LYS A 57 7.78 10.71 -3.65
N PRO A 58 7.45 9.78 -4.54
CA PRO A 58 7.66 8.37 -4.24
C PRO A 58 9.12 8.14 -3.87
N GLY A 59 9.34 7.65 -2.67
CA GLY A 59 10.66 7.29 -2.22
C GLY A 59 11.12 6.00 -2.90
N PHE A 60 12.35 5.63 -2.62
CA PHE A 60 12.97 4.45 -3.22
C PHE A 60 12.16 3.17 -2.93
N GLY A 61 11.62 3.05 -1.70
CA GLY A 61 10.82 1.90 -1.32
C GLY A 61 9.54 1.76 -2.14
N ILE A 62 8.86 2.88 -2.42
CA ILE A 62 7.64 2.86 -3.23
C ILE A 62 7.96 2.47 -4.67
N HIS A 63 9.08 2.95 -5.22
CA HIS A 63 9.49 2.60 -6.56
C HIS A 63 9.70 1.09 -6.70
N HIS A 64 10.43 0.48 -5.77
CA HIS A 64 10.62 -0.97 -5.75
C HIS A 64 9.31 -1.72 -5.58
N LEU A 65 8.43 -1.21 -4.72
CA LEU A 65 7.14 -1.82 -4.49
C LEU A 65 6.30 -1.80 -5.77
N THR A 66 6.30 -0.68 -6.49
CA THR A 66 5.58 -0.54 -7.75
C THR A 66 6.07 -1.56 -8.77
N GLU A 67 7.38 -1.74 -8.90
CA GLU A 67 7.95 -2.72 -9.81
C GLU A 67 7.46 -4.14 -9.48
N ARG A 68 7.47 -4.51 -8.20
CA ARG A 68 7.01 -5.84 -7.79
C ARG A 68 5.53 -6.04 -8.04
N ILE A 69 4.74 -5.01 -7.78
CA ILE A 69 3.29 -5.05 -8.02
C ILE A 69 3.01 -5.19 -9.51
N ASP A 70 3.75 -4.49 -10.35
CA ASP A 70 3.62 -4.60 -11.80
C ASP A 70 3.93 -6.03 -12.29
N LEU A 71 4.94 -6.66 -11.72
CA LEU A 71 5.27 -8.06 -12.05
C LEU A 71 4.14 -9.03 -11.71
N LEU A 72 3.33 -8.70 -10.71
CA LEU A 72 2.16 -9.48 -10.32
C LEU A 72 0.90 -9.02 -11.04
N GLN A 73 1.03 -8.11 -12.01
CA GLN A 73 -0.08 -7.55 -12.78
C GLN A 73 -1.06 -6.78 -11.91
N GLY A 74 -0.55 -6.20 -10.84
CA GLY A 74 -1.34 -5.40 -9.91
C GLY A 74 -1.27 -3.91 -10.20
N LYS A 75 -1.91 -3.15 -9.33
CA LYS A 75 -1.96 -1.68 -9.40
C LYS A 75 -1.72 -1.08 -8.03
N LEU A 76 -1.04 0.05 -8.01
CA LEU A 76 -0.79 0.82 -6.80
C LEU A 76 -1.26 2.25 -7.04
N ARG A 77 -2.01 2.80 -6.07
CA ARG A 77 -2.53 4.16 -6.14
C ARG A 77 -2.33 4.89 -4.82
N TYR A 78 -2.09 6.18 -4.92
CA TYR A 78 -2.01 7.08 -3.77
C TYR A 78 -3.11 8.13 -3.82
N TYR A 79 -3.72 8.41 -2.68
CA TYR A 79 -4.70 9.48 -2.57
C TYR A 79 -4.46 10.26 -1.29
N GLY A 80 -4.74 11.55 -1.32
CA GLY A 80 -4.99 12.30 -0.12
C GLY A 80 -4.41 13.69 -0.06
N ASP A 81 -5.25 14.64 0.32
CA ASP A 81 -4.90 16.00 0.71
C ASP A 81 -4.78 16.10 2.23
N LYS A 82 -5.68 15.43 2.94
CA LYS A 82 -5.70 15.34 4.40
C LYS A 82 -5.64 13.88 4.78
N GLY A 83 -4.45 13.44 5.20
CA GLY A 83 -4.20 12.03 5.34
C GLY A 83 -3.82 11.42 4.00
N CYS A 84 -3.34 10.20 4.03
CA CYS A 84 -2.89 9.48 2.85
C CYS A 84 -3.51 8.10 2.80
N ALA A 85 -3.97 7.68 1.62
CA ALA A 85 -4.40 6.32 1.37
C ALA A 85 -3.52 5.70 0.30
N LEU A 86 -2.92 4.57 0.62
CA LEU A 86 -2.19 3.73 -0.31
C LEU A 86 -3.06 2.53 -0.60
N ILE A 87 -3.41 2.33 -1.86
CA ILE A 87 -4.28 1.23 -2.27
C ILE A 87 -3.54 0.36 -3.27
N VAL A 88 -3.45 -0.94 -2.95
CA VAL A 88 -2.81 -1.93 -3.81
C VAL A 88 -3.83 -2.99 -4.15
N GLU A 89 -3.94 -3.32 -5.43
CA GLU A 89 -4.84 -4.35 -5.92
C GLU A 89 -4.03 -5.34 -6.76
N ILE A 90 -4.10 -6.62 -6.43
CA ILE A 90 -3.33 -7.68 -7.08
C ILE A 90 -4.24 -8.84 -7.45
N PRO A 91 -4.23 -9.30 -8.73
CA PRO A 91 -4.96 -10.51 -9.10
C PRO A 91 -4.42 -11.71 -8.33
N MET A 92 -5.30 -12.46 -7.71
CA MET A 92 -4.93 -13.70 -7.02
C MET A 92 -4.85 -14.86 -8.00
N ARG A 93 -3.93 -15.76 -7.74
CA ARG A 93 -3.71 -16.92 -8.62
C ARG A 93 -3.86 -18.23 -7.86
#